data_f765512ef3648a01be970c2b311aef5d
#
_entry.id   f765512ef3648a01be970c2b311aef5d
#
_cell.length_a   1.000
_cell.length_b   1.000
_cell.length_c   1.000
_cell.angle_alpha   90.00
_cell.angle_beta   90.00
_cell.angle_gamma   90.00
#
_symmetry.space_group_name_H-M   'P 1'
#
loop_
_entity.id
_entity.type
_entity.pdbx_description
1 polymer ?
#
loop_
_entity_poly.entity_id
_entity_poly.type
_entity_poly.pdbx_seq_one_letter_code
_entity_poly.pdbx_strand_id
1 'polypeptide(L)'
;MRKNHRVWRLKSKVLGFLSLLLASSSFAEPIRDWDWHLSAEQYKNLDFSVRAGVDRAVKLFETAVWHEQRNEKVTDLVPRYRAAAGEWRKVQVESETGDGDEALLAYAVFMQGYARQQAHDRNEAIKLYTEVLDLYPEQKFIAVPARYMISRVRRELGDIRQADEDLAEIAEDPAAEGHVIYYNVLRSLGRRRWDAGRTDEAIDLWRRIVFTKGKPNDSLWRAARSDLIVACLLAMDAAGYDEALFAKIPESDVKRRREAVSDNVRWYVDSTRNSWSDLWQGVEKKYPHEKKATEHKAFWKKLHAFMASWYDGKGDLYAGLEDGWGRAYWQLRLHAAVDSPADFEKRAKAIAALATAKKGDVANGRVRDLANAYLQMGHSDRARQTAMLIPDTLARLSLQADVECWLSSWKNAAQFVYEYINVKPGPSADALKGAKYRLADIYHNRLGEHEKAVKIYQELNDPPRSLWGLGESQRSAGKKKEAYATLTEIASVFPDDAANAVYRMAEWREADGDKTKAISLYRQLLAHPKWKQSGASSRAHQALERLGVATGGAMTNEVR
;
A
#
# COMPACT_ATOMS: atom_id res chain seq x y z
N MET A 1 29.97 21.19 6.57
CA MET A 1 29.17 20.68 5.41
C MET A 1 28.49 19.33 5.62
N ARG A 2 28.03 18.96 6.84
CA ARG A 2 27.36 17.64 7.12
C ARG A 2 25.94 17.74 7.70
N LYS A 3 25.29 18.91 7.68
CA LYS A 3 23.93 19.10 8.26
C LYS A 3 22.78 19.12 7.25
N ASN A 4 23.04 19.22 5.92
CA ASN A 4 21.98 19.38 4.92
C ASN A 4 21.46 18.08 4.30
N HIS A 5 22.07 16.91 4.55
CA HIS A 5 21.62 15.64 3.98
C HIS A 5 20.46 14.96 4.75
N ARG A 6 20.18 15.34 6.00
CA ARG A 6 19.07 14.74 6.77
C ARG A 6 17.70 15.35 6.46
N VAL A 7 17.66 16.61 6.06
CA VAL A 7 16.40 17.31 5.75
C VAL A 7 15.83 16.86 4.40
N TRP A 8 16.68 16.48 3.45
CA TRP A 8 16.26 15.97 2.15
C TRP A 8 15.64 14.55 2.21
N ARG A 9 16.13 13.69 3.09
CA ARG A 9 15.56 12.33 3.27
C ARG A 9 14.21 12.29 4.00
N LEU A 10 13.87 13.32 4.78
CA LEU A 10 12.52 13.41 5.38
C LEU A 10 11.48 13.95 4.38
N LYS A 11 11.86 14.89 3.52
CA LYS A 11 10.94 15.42 2.49
C LYS A 11 10.57 14.37 1.43
N SER A 12 11.48 13.49 1.05
CA SER A 12 11.21 12.41 0.09
C SER A 12 10.34 11.28 0.67
N LYS A 13 10.35 11.04 1.98
CA LYS A 13 9.48 10.04 2.62
C LYS A 13 8.05 10.54 2.86
N VAL A 14 7.86 11.83 3.09
CA VAL A 14 6.53 12.45 3.24
C VAL A 14 5.84 12.60 1.89
N LEU A 15 6.58 12.90 0.82
CA LEU A 15 6.05 12.94 -0.55
C LEU A 15 5.68 11.53 -1.08
N GLY A 16 6.40 10.48 -0.67
CA GLY A 16 6.06 9.09 -1.02
C GLY A 16 4.82 8.54 -0.32
N PHE A 17 4.44 9.07 0.85
CA PHE A 17 3.23 8.65 1.58
C PHE A 17 1.98 9.41 1.14
N LEU A 18 2.11 10.64 0.65
CA LEU A 18 1.02 11.41 0.07
C LEU A 18 0.63 10.93 -1.33
N SER A 19 1.57 10.37 -2.10
CA SER A 19 1.27 9.79 -3.42
C SER A 19 0.51 8.45 -3.35
N LEU A 20 0.58 7.71 -2.24
CA LEU A 20 -0.17 6.47 -2.04
C LEU A 20 -1.61 6.69 -1.54
N LEU A 21 -1.90 7.83 -0.90
CA LEU A 21 -3.26 8.20 -0.46
C LEU A 21 -4.07 8.94 -1.54
N LEU A 22 -3.41 9.45 -2.59
CA LEU A 22 -4.05 10.15 -3.71
C LEU A 22 -4.36 9.26 -4.92
N ALA A 23 -4.02 7.97 -4.88
CA ALA A 23 -4.30 7.02 -5.96
C ALA A 23 -5.77 6.58 -6.07
N SER A 24 -6.63 7.00 -5.15
CA SER A 24 -8.08 6.70 -5.17
C SER A 24 -8.99 7.90 -5.44
N SER A 25 -8.44 9.11 -5.57
CA SER A 25 -9.21 10.29 -5.96
C SER A 25 -8.80 10.72 -7.37
N SER A 26 -9.78 10.85 -8.25
CA SER A 26 -9.66 11.32 -9.65
C SER A 26 -9.23 12.80 -9.75
N PHE A 27 -8.19 13.20 -9.01
CA PHE A 27 -7.65 14.55 -9.07
C PHE A 27 -6.59 14.65 -10.16
N ALA A 28 -6.68 15.72 -10.95
CA ALA A 28 -5.78 16.06 -12.02
C ALA A 28 -4.33 15.99 -11.56
N GLU A 29 -3.51 15.15 -12.21
CA GLU A 29 -2.06 15.25 -12.08
C GLU A 29 -1.65 16.67 -12.44
N PRO A 30 -0.79 17.33 -11.64
CA PRO A 30 -0.38 18.69 -11.96
C PRO A 30 0.36 18.72 -13.28
N ILE A 31 0.12 19.75 -14.09
CA ILE A 31 0.71 19.99 -15.42
C ILE A 31 2.25 19.79 -15.43
N ARG A 32 2.90 19.90 -14.28
CA ARG A 32 4.37 19.77 -14.10
C ARG A 32 4.93 18.40 -14.50
N ASP A 33 4.11 17.37 -14.64
CA ASP A 33 4.55 16.03 -14.99
C ASP A 33 4.41 15.72 -16.49
N TRP A 34 4.01 16.70 -17.31
CA TRP A 34 3.70 16.50 -18.72
C TRP A 34 4.63 17.35 -19.59
N ASP A 35 5.33 16.72 -20.56
CA ASP A 35 6.32 17.33 -21.47
C ASP A 35 5.69 18.23 -22.58
N TRP A 36 4.63 18.94 -22.28
CA TRP A 36 3.89 19.79 -23.24
C TRP A 36 4.07 21.29 -23.03
N HIS A 37 5.08 21.70 -22.28
CA HIS A 37 5.46 23.10 -22.13
C HIS A 37 6.17 23.62 -23.39
N LEU A 38 6.04 24.93 -23.63
CA LEU A 38 6.92 25.60 -24.57
C LEU A 38 8.37 25.30 -24.20
N SER A 39 9.19 24.96 -25.19
CA SER A 39 10.61 24.77 -24.94
C SER A 39 11.24 26.08 -24.43
N ALA A 40 12.36 25.98 -23.70
CA ALA A 40 13.08 27.16 -23.24
C ALA A 40 13.55 28.06 -24.40
N GLU A 41 13.78 27.47 -25.57
CA GLU A 41 14.15 28.17 -26.80
C GLU A 41 12.95 28.92 -27.39
N GLN A 42 11.81 28.25 -27.54
CA GLN A 42 10.56 28.90 -27.96
C GLN A 42 10.20 30.08 -27.05
N TYR A 43 10.23 29.87 -25.71
CA TYR A 43 9.94 30.94 -24.76
C TYR A 43 10.90 32.14 -24.86
N LYS A 44 12.21 31.90 -25.08
CA LYS A 44 13.21 32.97 -25.24
C LYS A 44 13.02 33.81 -26.50
N ASN A 45 12.49 33.19 -27.55
CA ASN A 45 12.26 33.83 -28.85
C ASN A 45 10.97 34.65 -28.91
N LEU A 46 10.11 34.59 -27.88
CA LEU A 46 8.89 35.39 -27.80
C LEU A 46 9.20 36.89 -27.67
N ASP A 47 8.38 37.71 -28.28
CA ASP A 47 8.38 39.16 -28.06
C ASP A 47 8.17 39.47 -26.56
N PHE A 48 8.75 40.60 -26.12
CA PHE A 48 8.71 40.98 -24.71
C PHE A 48 7.28 41.10 -24.15
N SER A 49 6.35 41.70 -24.90
CA SER A 49 4.94 41.85 -24.52
C SER A 49 4.23 40.50 -24.38
N VAL A 50 4.40 39.62 -25.34
CA VAL A 50 3.84 38.28 -25.37
C VAL A 50 4.43 37.44 -24.22
N ARG A 51 5.74 37.50 -24.01
CA ARG A 51 6.41 36.81 -22.89
C ARG A 51 5.85 37.27 -21.54
N ALA A 52 5.69 38.58 -21.34
CA ALA A 52 5.09 39.11 -20.13
C ALA A 52 3.64 38.68 -19.93
N GLY A 53 2.89 38.52 -21.01
CA GLY A 53 1.54 37.93 -21.01
C GLY A 53 1.55 36.46 -20.56
N VAL A 54 2.43 35.64 -21.12
CA VAL A 54 2.63 34.24 -20.75
C VAL A 54 2.99 34.12 -19.25
N ASP A 55 3.93 34.94 -18.76
CA ASP A 55 4.33 34.94 -17.35
C ASP A 55 3.17 35.26 -16.40
N ARG A 56 2.33 36.25 -16.77
CA ARG A 56 1.13 36.59 -15.99
C ARG A 56 0.13 35.45 -15.98
N ALA A 57 -0.14 34.83 -17.14
CA ALA A 57 -1.08 33.76 -17.27
C ALA A 57 -0.64 32.51 -16.47
N VAL A 58 0.63 32.13 -16.58
CA VAL A 58 1.24 31.04 -15.79
C VAL A 58 1.15 31.33 -14.31
N LYS A 59 1.53 32.53 -13.86
CA LYS A 59 1.48 32.91 -12.45
C LYS A 59 0.05 32.85 -11.88
N LEU A 60 -0.95 33.30 -12.63
CA LEU A 60 -2.36 33.20 -12.20
C LEU A 60 -2.81 31.76 -12.08
N PHE A 61 -2.43 30.94 -13.04
CA PHE A 61 -2.75 29.51 -13.01
C PHE A 61 -2.08 28.80 -11.83
N GLU A 62 -0.78 28.99 -11.63
CA GLU A 62 -0.04 28.40 -10.50
C GLU A 62 -0.59 28.88 -9.15
N THR A 63 -1.03 30.15 -9.07
CA THR A 63 -1.66 30.67 -7.86
C THR A 63 -2.97 29.92 -7.58
N ALA A 64 -3.80 29.67 -8.59
CA ALA A 64 -5.03 28.89 -8.44
C ALA A 64 -4.75 27.47 -7.97
N VAL A 65 -3.77 26.78 -8.58
CA VAL A 65 -3.33 25.43 -8.17
C VAL A 65 -2.81 25.42 -6.73
N TRP A 66 -2.07 26.45 -6.31
CA TRP A 66 -1.55 26.55 -4.95
C TRP A 66 -2.67 26.66 -3.90
N HIS A 67 -3.74 27.42 -4.20
CA HIS A 67 -4.93 27.53 -3.35
C HIS A 67 -5.72 26.20 -3.32
N GLU A 68 -5.85 25.52 -4.46
CA GLU A 68 -6.50 24.22 -4.56
C GLU A 68 -5.80 23.15 -3.68
N GLN A 69 -4.48 23.11 -3.69
CA GLN A 69 -3.69 22.19 -2.85
C GLN A 69 -3.88 22.42 -1.35
N ARG A 70 -4.43 23.55 -0.96
CA ARG A 70 -4.77 23.90 0.43
C ARG A 70 -6.23 23.64 0.79
N ASN A 71 -6.95 22.92 -0.07
CA ASN A 71 -8.36 22.59 0.12
C ASN A 71 -9.27 23.83 0.29
N GLU A 72 -8.96 24.93 -0.40
CA GLU A 72 -9.87 26.06 -0.46
C GLU A 72 -11.18 25.70 -1.15
N LYS A 73 -12.25 26.43 -0.83
CA LYS A 73 -13.58 26.13 -1.38
C LYS A 73 -13.58 26.30 -2.90
N VAL A 74 -14.25 25.38 -3.60
CA VAL A 74 -14.41 25.42 -5.07
C VAL A 74 -14.94 26.77 -5.54
N THR A 75 -15.84 27.40 -4.78
CA THR A 75 -16.39 28.74 -5.08
C THR A 75 -15.32 29.81 -5.20
N ASP A 76 -14.22 29.69 -4.48
CA ASP A 76 -13.12 30.66 -4.45
C ASP A 76 -12.05 30.34 -5.50
N LEU A 77 -12.00 29.08 -5.95
CA LEU A 77 -11.06 28.59 -6.97
C LEU A 77 -11.56 28.91 -8.39
N VAL A 78 -12.86 28.76 -8.65
CA VAL A 78 -13.46 28.99 -9.98
C VAL A 78 -13.13 30.37 -10.57
N PRO A 79 -13.27 31.50 -9.84
CA PRO A 79 -12.90 32.81 -10.37
C PRO A 79 -11.39 32.91 -10.69
N ARG A 80 -10.53 32.27 -9.93
CA ARG A 80 -9.05 32.27 -10.14
C ARG A 80 -8.69 31.56 -11.44
N TYR A 81 -9.26 30.38 -11.67
CA TYR A 81 -9.05 29.64 -12.91
C TYR A 81 -9.64 30.36 -14.12
N ARG A 82 -10.81 31.00 -13.99
CA ARG A 82 -11.37 31.85 -15.06
C ARG A 82 -10.49 33.05 -15.37
N ALA A 83 -9.87 33.66 -14.35
CA ALA A 83 -8.93 34.77 -14.56
C ALA A 83 -7.68 34.28 -15.33
N ALA A 84 -7.15 33.12 -15.00
CA ALA A 84 -6.05 32.53 -15.74
C ALA A 84 -6.43 32.23 -17.20
N ALA A 85 -7.61 31.67 -17.46
CA ALA A 85 -8.12 31.47 -18.82
C ALA A 85 -8.23 32.79 -19.61
N GLY A 86 -8.71 33.86 -18.95
CA GLY A 86 -8.81 35.20 -19.56
C GLY A 86 -7.44 35.77 -19.93
N GLU A 87 -6.40 35.55 -19.13
CA GLU A 87 -5.06 36.02 -19.45
C GLU A 87 -4.45 35.21 -20.61
N TRP A 88 -4.66 33.88 -20.65
CA TRP A 88 -4.27 33.06 -21.81
C TRP A 88 -4.98 33.49 -23.11
N ARG A 89 -6.24 33.95 -23.02
CA ARG A 89 -6.95 34.51 -24.19
C ARG A 89 -6.27 35.79 -24.70
N LYS A 90 -5.78 36.65 -23.82
CA LYS A 90 -5.02 37.86 -24.24
C LYS A 90 -3.73 37.46 -24.93
N VAL A 91 -2.98 36.47 -24.39
CA VAL A 91 -1.78 35.94 -25.05
C VAL A 91 -2.10 35.45 -26.46
N GLN A 92 -3.19 34.71 -26.65
CA GLN A 92 -3.62 34.26 -27.97
C GLN A 92 -3.86 35.44 -28.91
N VAL A 93 -4.68 36.43 -28.51
CA VAL A 93 -5.00 37.61 -29.34
C VAL A 93 -3.76 38.45 -29.67
N GLU A 94 -2.87 38.66 -28.71
CA GLU A 94 -1.60 39.38 -28.94
C GLU A 94 -0.71 38.62 -29.94
N SER A 95 -0.69 37.28 -29.90
CA SER A 95 0.09 36.45 -30.81
C SER A 95 -0.54 36.36 -32.19
N GLU A 96 -1.89 36.39 -32.35
CA GLU A 96 -2.59 36.41 -33.64
C GLU A 96 -2.36 37.71 -34.44
N THR A 97 -2.07 38.81 -33.75
CA THR A 97 -1.85 40.13 -34.39
C THR A 97 -0.39 40.39 -34.79
N GLY A 98 0.54 39.51 -34.38
CA GLY A 98 1.96 39.55 -34.73
C GLY A 98 2.35 38.38 -35.64
N ASP A 99 3.65 38.14 -35.83
CA ASP A 99 4.18 36.92 -36.48
C ASP A 99 4.08 35.73 -35.49
N GLY A 100 2.84 35.39 -35.10
CA GLY A 100 2.56 34.42 -34.04
C GLY A 100 3.07 33.01 -34.37
N ASP A 101 3.91 32.48 -33.50
CA ASP A 101 4.31 31.08 -33.51
C ASP A 101 3.07 30.19 -33.29
N GLU A 102 2.71 29.37 -34.29
CA GLU A 102 1.57 28.43 -34.20
C GLU A 102 1.66 27.53 -32.95
N ALA A 103 2.85 27.18 -32.50
CA ALA A 103 3.05 26.40 -31.29
C ALA A 103 2.58 27.16 -30.03
N LEU A 104 2.85 28.46 -29.95
CA LEU A 104 2.37 29.33 -28.87
C LEU A 104 0.84 29.50 -28.94
N LEU A 105 0.30 29.69 -30.14
CA LEU A 105 -1.16 29.82 -30.33
C LEU A 105 -1.87 28.54 -29.87
N ALA A 106 -1.43 27.38 -30.34
CA ALA A 106 -1.95 26.08 -29.89
C ALA A 106 -1.86 25.91 -28.38
N TYR A 107 -0.72 26.29 -27.79
CA TYR A 107 -0.51 26.20 -26.35
C TYR A 107 -1.43 27.15 -25.58
N ALA A 108 -1.60 28.39 -26.02
CA ALA A 108 -2.49 29.37 -25.38
C ALA A 108 -3.95 28.94 -25.40
N VAL A 109 -4.44 28.41 -26.52
CA VAL A 109 -5.81 27.87 -26.63
C VAL A 109 -5.98 26.64 -25.73
N PHE A 110 -4.99 25.75 -25.72
CA PHE A 110 -5.00 24.58 -24.85
C PHE A 110 -5.08 24.97 -23.36
N MET A 111 -4.25 25.93 -22.93
CA MET A 111 -4.22 26.39 -21.54
C MET A 111 -5.49 27.13 -21.13
N GLN A 112 -6.18 27.82 -22.04
CA GLN A 112 -7.53 28.33 -21.79
C GLN A 112 -8.49 27.18 -21.50
N GLY A 113 -8.47 26.12 -22.33
CA GLY A 113 -9.29 24.92 -22.16
C GLY A 113 -9.02 24.27 -20.81
N TYR A 114 -7.75 24.14 -20.43
CA TYR A 114 -7.38 23.53 -19.17
C TYR A 114 -7.82 24.36 -17.95
N ALA A 115 -7.64 25.67 -17.98
CA ALA A 115 -8.13 26.55 -16.93
C ALA A 115 -9.68 26.55 -16.84
N ARG A 116 -10.37 26.48 -17.96
CA ARG A 116 -11.85 26.33 -18.00
C ARG A 116 -12.30 24.98 -17.41
N GLN A 117 -11.58 23.90 -17.70
CA GLN A 117 -11.89 22.61 -17.10
C GLN A 117 -11.75 22.65 -15.57
N GLN A 118 -10.67 23.24 -15.03
CA GLN A 118 -10.48 23.41 -13.60
C GLN A 118 -11.53 24.35 -12.98
N ALA A 119 -12.05 25.29 -13.74
CA ALA A 119 -13.19 26.12 -13.36
C ALA A 119 -14.56 25.41 -13.47
N HIS A 120 -14.60 24.11 -13.78
CA HIS A 120 -15.79 23.31 -14.05
C HIS A 120 -16.64 23.79 -15.25
N ASP A 121 -16.08 24.65 -16.12
CA ASP A 121 -16.70 25.12 -17.36
C ASP A 121 -16.51 24.08 -18.48
N ARG A 122 -17.00 22.85 -18.28
CA ARG A 122 -16.67 21.63 -19.05
C ARG A 122 -16.95 21.76 -20.56
N ASN A 123 -18.10 22.29 -20.93
CA ASN A 123 -18.45 22.44 -22.34
C ASN A 123 -17.57 23.47 -23.06
N GLU A 124 -17.18 24.54 -22.38
CA GLU A 124 -16.24 25.51 -22.93
C GLU A 124 -14.82 24.95 -23.04
N ALA A 125 -14.41 24.12 -22.09
CA ALA A 125 -13.14 23.40 -22.18
C ALA A 125 -13.08 22.47 -23.41
N ILE A 126 -14.14 21.69 -23.68
CA ILE A 126 -14.22 20.85 -24.88
C ILE A 126 -14.10 21.69 -26.14
N LYS A 127 -14.79 22.81 -26.26
CA LYS A 127 -14.70 23.69 -27.44
C LYS A 127 -13.26 24.15 -27.67
N LEU A 128 -12.58 24.63 -26.64
CA LEU A 128 -11.22 25.12 -26.75
C LEU A 128 -10.24 23.99 -27.11
N TYR A 129 -10.39 22.81 -26.54
CA TYR A 129 -9.57 21.66 -26.94
C TYR A 129 -9.85 21.22 -28.39
N THR A 130 -11.12 21.30 -28.85
CA THR A 130 -11.49 21.02 -30.23
C THR A 130 -10.89 22.08 -31.17
N GLU A 131 -10.89 23.36 -30.76
CA GLU A 131 -10.23 24.43 -31.51
C GLU A 131 -8.73 24.13 -31.72
N VAL A 132 -8.05 23.56 -30.73
CA VAL A 132 -6.64 23.11 -30.91
C VAL A 132 -6.55 22.04 -31.98
N LEU A 133 -7.46 21.07 -32.01
CA LEU A 133 -7.43 19.97 -32.99
C LEU A 133 -7.76 20.45 -34.41
N ASP A 134 -8.65 21.41 -34.53
CA ASP A 134 -9.13 21.93 -35.82
C ASP A 134 -8.13 22.92 -36.47
N LEU A 135 -7.54 23.80 -35.64
CA LEU A 135 -6.69 24.88 -36.14
C LEU A 135 -5.20 24.54 -36.13
N TYR A 136 -4.76 23.65 -35.23
CA TYR A 136 -3.34 23.35 -35.02
C TYR A 136 -3.05 21.84 -35.02
N PRO A 137 -3.57 21.04 -35.97
CA PRO A 137 -3.42 19.58 -35.98
C PRO A 137 -1.97 19.11 -36.09
N GLU A 138 -1.09 19.92 -36.69
CA GLU A 138 0.33 19.60 -36.85
C GLU A 138 1.15 19.82 -35.59
N GLN A 139 0.60 20.56 -34.60
CA GLN A 139 1.26 20.78 -33.30
C GLN A 139 1.02 19.58 -32.38
N LYS A 140 1.59 18.42 -32.72
CA LYS A 140 1.31 17.12 -32.04
C LYS A 140 1.57 17.14 -30.55
N PHE A 141 2.54 17.94 -30.07
CA PHE A 141 2.85 18.08 -28.64
C PHE A 141 1.69 18.69 -27.83
N ILE A 142 0.71 19.36 -28.50
CA ILE A 142 -0.51 19.90 -27.87
C ILE A 142 -1.77 19.20 -28.39
N ALA A 143 -1.83 18.82 -29.66
CA ALA A 143 -3.00 18.15 -30.24
C ALA A 143 -3.32 16.80 -29.54
N VAL A 144 -2.28 15.99 -29.27
CA VAL A 144 -2.45 14.73 -28.53
C VAL A 144 -2.97 14.96 -27.10
N PRO A 145 -2.36 15.86 -26.29
CA PRO A 145 -2.94 16.27 -25.02
C PRO A 145 -4.38 16.81 -25.12
N ALA A 146 -4.68 17.65 -26.10
CA ALA A 146 -6.03 18.22 -26.25
C ALA A 146 -7.09 17.13 -26.45
N ARG A 147 -6.85 16.15 -27.32
CA ARG A 147 -7.74 15.01 -27.53
C ARG A 147 -7.90 14.17 -26.24
N TYR A 148 -6.81 13.95 -25.54
CA TYR A 148 -6.87 13.26 -24.24
C TYR A 148 -7.73 14.01 -23.21
N MET A 149 -7.60 15.35 -23.16
CA MET A 149 -8.41 16.16 -22.24
C MET A 149 -9.87 16.18 -22.63
N ILE A 150 -10.21 16.19 -23.92
CA ILE A 150 -11.59 16.02 -24.40
C ILE A 150 -12.17 14.71 -23.84
N SER A 151 -11.45 13.60 -23.97
CA SER A 151 -11.92 12.31 -23.47
C SER A 151 -12.18 12.33 -21.96
N ARG A 152 -11.31 13.01 -21.19
CA ARG A 152 -11.48 13.18 -19.75
C ARG A 152 -12.74 13.97 -19.40
N VAL A 153 -12.94 15.12 -20.05
CA VAL A 153 -14.10 15.98 -19.80
C VAL A 153 -15.41 15.30 -20.21
N ARG A 154 -15.43 14.61 -21.37
CA ARG A 154 -16.58 13.79 -21.79
C ARG A 154 -16.95 12.75 -20.76
N ARG A 155 -15.95 12.08 -20.19
CA ARG A 155 -16.17 11.11 -19.11
C ARG A 155 -16.76 11.75 -17.85
N GLU A 156 -16.29 12.92 -17.45
CA GLU A 156 -16.84 13.67 -16.33
C GLU A 156 -18.31 14.08 -16.59
N LEU A 157 -18.69 14.27 -17.85
CA LEU A 157 -20.07 14.55 -18.29
C LEU A 157 -20.91 13.28 -18.42
N GLY A 158 -20.33 12.07 -18.26
CA GLY A 158 -21.03 10.80 -18.39
C GLY A 158 -21.07 10.24 -19.82
N ASP A 159 -20.46 10.90 -20.80
CA ASP A 159 -20.36 10.41 -22.18
C ASP A 159 -19.18 9.44 -22.33
N ILE A 160 -19.34 8.26 -21.72
CA ILE A 160 -18.28 7.24 -21.65
C ILE A 160 -17.92 6.69 -23.03
N ARG A 161 -18.94 6.51 -23.90
CA ARG A 161 -18.69 5.92 -25.24
C ARG A 161 -17.79 6.83 -26.07
N GLN A 162 -18.12 8.11 -26.19
CA GLN A 162 -17.33 9.05 -26.95
C GLN A 162 -15.94 9.28 -26.33
N ALA A 163 -15.85 9.29 -25.00
CA ALA A 163 -14.56 9.36 -24.31
C ALA A 163 -13.65 8.15 -24.61
N ASP A 164 -14.21 6.98 -24.81
CA ASP A 164 -13.45 5.77 -25.20
C ASP A 164 -13.04 5.81 -26.68
N GLU A 165 -13.86 6.37 -27.55
CA GLU A 165 -13.55 6.62 -28.96
C GLU A 165 -12.38 7.60 -29.09
N ASP A 166 -12.40 8.74 -28.38
CA ASP A 166 -11.29 9.71 -28.35
C ASP A 166 -9.96 9.05 -27.93
N LEU A 167 -9.98 8.17 -26.93
CA LEU A 167 -8.77 7.46 -26.51
C LEU A 167 -8.31 6.43 -27.55
N ALA A 168 -9.24 5.74 -28.21
CA ALA A 168 -8.90 4.80 -29.27
C ALA A 168 -8.23 5.51 -30.45
N GLU A 169 -8.70 6.69 -30.83
CA GLU A 169 -8.05 7.50 -31.88
C GLU A 169 -6.60 7.86 -31.52
N ILE A 170 -6.32 8.24 -30.24
CA ILE A 170 -4.94 8.48 -29.82
C ILE A 170 -4.12 7.19 -29.88
N ALA A 171 -4.69 6.06 -29.45
CA ALA A 171 -4.01 4.78 -29.45
C ALA A 171 -3.63 4.30 -30.86
N GLU A 172 -4.40 4.66 -31.87
CA GLU A 172 -4.18 4.29 -33.27
C GLU A 172 -3.40 5.34 -34.08
N ASP A 173 -3.15 6.53 -33.52
CA ASP A 173 -2.38 7.59 -34.18
C ASP A 173 -0.86 7.30 -34.09
N PRO A 174 -0.17 6.97 -35.21
CA PRO A 174 1.27 6.74 -35.18
C PRO A 174 2.08 7.97 -34.72
N ALA A 175 1.54 9.17 -34.95
CA ALA A 175 2.20 10.42 -34.55
C ALA A 175 2.12 10.67 -33.04
N ALA A 176 1.23 9.99 -32.34
CA ALA A 176 1.15 10.03 -30.88
C ALA A 176 2.19 9.11 -30.21
N GLU A 177 2.74 8.13 -30.95
CA GLU A 177 3.73 7.21 -30.43
C GLU A 177 5.00 7.97 -29.99
N GLY A 178 5.44 7.72 -28.75
CA GLY A 178 6.57 8.43 -28.15
C GLY A 178 6.18 9.61 -27.28
N HIS A 179 4.96 10.12 -27.41
CA HIS A 179 4.45 11.12 -26.47
C HIS A 179 4.13 10.46 -25.12
N VAL A 180 4.47 11.12 -23.99
CA VAL A 180 4.26 10.56 -22.64
C VAL A 180 2.80 10.19 -22.38
N ILE A 181 1.84 10.97 -22.91
CA ILE A 181 0.40 10.72 -22.80
C ILE A 181 -0.01 9.44 -23.54
N TYR A 182 0.63 9.12 -24.65
CA TYR A 182 0.31 7.93 -25.44
C TYR A 182 0.30 6.66 -24.58
N TYR A 183 1.33 6.46 -23.80
CA TYR A 183 1.42 5.28 -22.93
C TYR A 183 0.40 5.32 -21.80
N ASN A 184 0.04 6.50 -21.28
CA ASN A 184 -1.05 6.66 -20.31
C ASN A 184 -2.41 6.31 -20.93
N VAL A 185 -2.63 6.70 -22.20
CA VAL A 185 -3.83 6.35 -22.96
C VAL A 185 -3.91 4.85 -23.17
N LEU A 186 -2.84 4.22 -23.66
CA LEU A 186 -2.82 2.76 -23.86
C LEU A 186 -3.16 2.01 -22.57
N ARG A 187 -2.59 2.42 -21.44
CA ARG A 187 -2.86 1.77 -20.16
C ARG A 187 -4.30 1.99 -19.70
N SER A 188 -4.81 3.21 -19.81
CA SER A 188 -6.18 3.56 -19.41
C SER A 188 -7.22 2.85 -20.28
N LEU A 189 -7.01 2.84 -21.58
CA LEU A 189 -7.86 2.14 -22.54
C LEU A 189 -7.82 0.62 -22.29
N GLY A 190 -6.63 0.06 -22.05
CA GLY A 190 -6.46 -1.34 -21.68
C GLY A 190 -7.28 -1.72 -20.44
N ARG A 191 -7.24 -0.91 -19.37
CA ARG A 191 -8.08 -1.15 -18.19
C ARG A 191 -9.58 -1.10 -18.49
N ARG A 192 -10.02 -0.17 -19.34
CA ARG A 192 -11.43 -0.09 -19.76
C ARG A 192 -11.84 -1.30 -20.60
N ARG A 193 -10.98 -1.77 -21.53
CA ARG A 193 -11.21 -3.00 -22.32
C ARG A 193 -11.31 -4.21 -21.39
N TRP A 194 -10.40 -4.31 -20.45
CA TRP A 194 -10.43 -5.32 -19.41
C TRP A 194 -11.72 -5.30 -18.59
N ASP A 195 -12.12 -4.09 -18.14
CA ASP A 195 -13.35 -3.89 -17.38
C ASP A 195 -14.62 -4.24 -18.17
N ALA A 196 -14.58 -4.06 -19.48
CA ALA A 196 -15.65 -4.46 -20.40
C ALA A 196 -15.62 -5.96 -20.80
N GLY A 197 -14.65 -6.76 -20.29
CA GLY A 197 -14.46 -8.16 -20.63
C GLY A 197 -13.75 -8.41 -21.96
N ARG A 198 -13.22 -7.36 -22.60
CA ARG A 198 -12.45 -7.44 -23.86
C ARG A 198 -10.98 -7.69 -23.54
N THR A 199 -10.69 -8.91 -23.04
CA THR A 199 -9.40 -9.29 -22.46
C THR A 199 -8.25 -9.21 -23.48
N ASP A 200 -8.46 -9.69 -24.72
CA ASP A 200 -7.42 -9.73 -25.73
C ASP A 200 -6.98 -8.32 -26.16
N GLU A 201 -7.93 -7.41 -26.34
CA GLU A 201 -7.64 -6.00 -26.64
C GLU A 201 -6.86 -5.33 -25.49
N ALA A 202 -7.21 -5.64 -24.24
CA ALA A 202 -6.48 -5.11 -23.08
C ALA A 202 -5.03 -5.61 -23.05
N ILE A 203 -4.81 -6.90 -23.32
CA ILE A 203 -3.48 -7.52 -23.39
C ILE A 203 -2.65 -6.83 -24.48
N ASP A 204 -3.20 -6.63 -25.67
CA ASP A 204 -2.50 -5.98 -26.78
C ASP A 204 -2.08 -4.56 -26.44
N LEU A 205 -2.95 -3.76 -25.84
CA LEU A 205 -2.63 -2.40 -25.43
C LEU A 205 -1.51 -2.36 -24.38
N TRP A 206 -1.53 -3.25 -23.39
CA TRP A 206 -0.46 -3.30 -22.39
C TRP A 206 0.84 -3.86 -22.93
N ARG A 207 0.81 -4.81 -23.91
CA ARG A 207 1.99 -5.28 -24.64
C ARG A 207 2.69 -4.14 -25.37
N ARG A 208 1.93 -3.24 -26.01
CA ARG A 208 2.50 -2.06 -26.69
C ARG A 208 3.29 -1.17 -25.74
N ILE A 209 2.93 -1.08 -24.46
CA ILE A 209 3.69 -0.34 -23.45
C ILE A 209 4.93 -1.13 -22.98
N VAL A 210 4.76 -2.41 -22.70
CA VAL A 210 5.81 -3.25 -22.07
C VAL A 210 6.97 -3.50 -23.03
N PHE A 211 6.68 -3.69 -24.32
CA PHE A 211 7.64 -4.05 -25.36
C PHE A 211 7.99 -2.92 -26.33
N THR A 212 7.54 -1.70 -26.06
CA THR A 212 7.88 -0.54 -26.88
C THR A 212 9.38 -0.27 -26.90
N LYS A 213 9.88 0.23 -28.05
CA LYS A 213 11.22 0.83 -28.15
C LYS A 213 11.27 2.24 -27.56
N GLY A 214 10.11 2.87 -27.36
CA GLY A 214 9.97 4.17 -26.67
C GLY A 214 10.36 4.09 -25.19
N LYS A 215 10.28 5.23 -24.51
CA LYS A 215 10.68 5.35 -23.10
C LYS A 215 9.48 5.78 -22.24
N PRO A 216 8.50 4.89 -21.99
CA PRO A 216 7.52 5.19 -20.95
C PRO A 216 8.26 5.37 -19.62
N ASN A 217 7.72 6.21 -18.72
CA ASN A 217 8.34 6.33 -17.40
C ASN A 217 8.28 4.98 -16.65
N ASP A 218 9.24 4.76 -15.75
CA ASP A 218 9.40 3.47 -15.06
C ASP A 218 8.17 3.06 -14.24
N SER A 219 7.43 4.02 -13.70
CA SER A 219 6.20 3.75 -12.93
C SER A 219 5.11 3.20 -13.83
N LEU A 220 4.88 3.85 -14.97
CA LEU A 220 3.88 3.45 -15.95
C LEU A 220 4.23 2.09 -16.57
N TRP A 221 5.50 1.87 -16.93
CA TRP A 221 5.97 0.59 -17.44
C TRP A 221 5.73 -0.54 -16.45
N ARG A 222 6.10 -0.35 -15.17
CA ARG A 222 5.88 -1.36 -14.11
C ARG A 222 4.39 -1.64 -13.92
N ALA A 223 3.57 -0.61 -13.94
CA ALA A 223 2.13 -0.76 -13.79
C ALA A 223 1.50 -1.52 -14.97
N ALA A 224 1.86 -1.19 -16.22
CA ALA A 224 1.38 -1.90 -17.40
C ALA A 224 1.87 -3.35 -17.43
N ARG A 225 3.13 -3.60 -17.04
CA ARG A 225 3.67 -4.96 -16.91
C ARG A 225 2.91 -5.78 -15.85
N SER A 226 2.55 -5.19 -14.71
CA SER A 226 1.75 -5.85 -13.69
C SER A 226 0.34 -6.16 -14.21
N ASP A 227 -0.31 -5.21 -14.87
CA ASP A 227 -1.63 -5.40 -15.51
C ASP A 227 -1.57 -6.56 -16.53
N LEU A 228 -0.51 -6.61 -17.36
CA LEU A 228 -0.29 -7.67 -18.37
C LEU A 228 -0.05 -9.04 -17.73
N ILE A 229 0.76 -9.13 -16.68
CA ILE A 229 1.01 -10.37 -15.93
C ILE A 229 -0.31 -10.93 -15.39
N VAL A 230 -1.14 -10.09 -14.77
CA VAL A 230 -2.45 -10.51 -14.23
C VAL A 230 -3.37 -10.97 -15.36
N ALA A 231 -3.41 -10.27 -16.46
CA ALA A 231 -4.26 -10.62 -17.60
C ALA A 231 -3.87 -11.94 -18.25
N CYS A 232 -2.59 -12.16 -18.54
CA CYS A 232 -2.08 -13.41 -19.10
C CYS A 232 -2.31 -14.58 -18.12
N LEU A 233 -2.15 -14.33 -16.81
CA LEU A 233 -2.44 -15.34 -15.79
C LEU A 233 -3.91 -15.74 -15.78
N LEU A 234 -4.84 -14.79 -15.81
CA LEU A 234 -6.28 -15.05 -15.83
C LEU A 234 -6.76 -15.67 -17.15
N ALA A 235 -6.06 -15.39 -18.25
CA ALA A 235 -6.26 -16.05 -19.54
C ALA A 235 -5.61 -17.45 -19.59
N MET A 236 -4.75 -17.80 -18.62
CA MET A 236 -3.93 -19.01 -18.61
C MET A 236 -3.00 -19.10 -19.85
N ASP A 237 -2.54 -17.96 -20.32
CA ASP A 237 -1.57 -17.83 -21.43
C ASP A 237 -0.15 -17.92 -20.87
N ALA A 238 0.44 -19.13 -20.94
CA ALA A 238 1.79 -19.38 -20.42
C ALA A 238 2.87 -18.61 -21.18
N ALA A 239 2.73 -18.45 -22.48
CA ALA A 239 3.71 -17.76 -23.33
C ALA A 239 3.69 -16.24 -23.06
N GLY A 240 2.51 -15.63 -23.07
CA GLY A 240 2.35 -14.22 -22.74
C GLY A 240 2.73 -13.90 -21.30
N TYR A 241 2.47 -14.83 -20.36
CA TYR A 241 2.88 -14.70 -18.97
C TYR A 241 4.42 -14.69 -18.83
N ASP A 242 5.12 -15.59 -19.49
CA ASP A 242 6.60 -15.62 -19.54
C ASP A 242 7.17 -14.36 -20.17
N GLU A 243 6.63 -13.96 -21.30
CA GLU A 243 7.05 -12.75 -22.01
C GLU A 243 6.95 -11.52 -21.11
N ALA A 244 5.80 -11.34 -20.44
CA ALA A 244 5.58 -10.25 -19.51
C ALA A 244 6.49 -10.34 -18.27
N LEU A 245 6.65 -11.54 -17.70
CA LEU A 245 7.47 -11.76 -16.51
C LEU A 245 8.94 -11.48 -16.75
N PHE A 246 9.46 -11.88 -17.93
CA PHE A 246 10.86 -11.72 -18.27
C PHE A 246 11.16 -10.47 -19.10
N ALA A 247 10.19 -9.59 -19.29
CA ALA A 247 10.41 -8.32 -19.98
C ALA A 247 11.63 -7.57 -19.39
N LYS A 248 12.57 -7.18 -20.26
CA LYS A 248 13.86 -6.56 -19.89
C LYS A 248 14.82 -7.44 -19.04
N ILE A 249 14.58 -8.76 -18.96
CA ILE A 249 15.52 -9.70 -18.33
C ILE A 249 16.09 -10.62 -19.42
N PRO A 250 17.37 -10.48 -19.78
CA PRO A 250 18.00 -11.32 -20.81
C PRO A 250 17.94 -12.81 -20.46
N GLU A 251 17.89 -13.67 -21.47
CA GLU A 251 17.90 -15.13 -21.24
C GLU A 251 19.15 -15.61 -20.54
N SER A 252 20.27 -14.97 -20.81
CA SER A 252 21.56 -15.28 -20.15
C SER A 252 21.57 -14.93 -18.65
N ASP A 253 20.68 -14.07 -18.17
CA ASP A 253 20.60 -13.71 -16.74
C ASP A 253 19.69 -14.68 -15.97
N VAL A 254 20.15 -15.93 -15.88
CA VAL A 254 19.43 -17.02 -15.19
C VAL A 254 19.11 -16.67 -13.74
N LYS A 255 20.01 -15.94 -13.04
CA LYS A 255 19.80 -15.54 -11.66
C LYS A 255 18.59 -14.61 -11.53
N ARG A 256 18.53 -13.51 -12.30
CA ARG A 256 17.40 -12.57 -12.26
C ARG A 256 16.10 -13.21 -12.74
N ARG A 257 16.15 -14.09 -13.74
CA ARG A 257 14.96 -14.85 -14.17
C ARG A 257 14.42 -15.73 -13.06
N ARG A 258 15.28 -16.42 -12.33
CA ARG A 258 14.90 -17.24 -11.17
C ARG A 258 14.31 -16.40 -10.03
N GLU A 259 14.93 -15.26 -9.71
CA GLU A 259 14.41 -14.32 -8.72
C GLU A 259 13.01 -13.84 -9.13
N ALA A 260 12.82 -13.45 -10.40
CA ALA A 260 11.53 -13.03 -10.93
C ALA A 260 10.46 -14.13 -10.82
N VAL A 261 10.80 -15.39 -11.10
CA VAL A 261 9.88 -16.53 -10.92
C VAL A 261 9.53 -16.71 -9.45
N SER A 262 10.51 -16.68 -8.56
CA SER A 262 10.28 -16.89 -7.11
C SER A 262 9.43 -15.77 -6.49
N ASP A 263 9.70 -14.51 -6.85
CA ASP A 263 8.93 -13.36 -6.38
C ASP A 263 7.49 -13.39 -6.92
N ASN A 264 7.33 -13.81 -8.17
CA ASN A 264 6.01 -13.89 -8.78
C ASN A 264 5.17 -15.03 -8.19
N VAL A 265 5.77 -16.19 -7.90
CA VAL A 265 5.07 -17.29 -7.21
C VAL A 265 4.66 -16.85 -5.80
N ARG A 266 5.53 -16.14 -5.07
CA ARG A 266 5.19 -15.55 -3.78
C ARG A 266 4.00 -14.62 -3.90
N TRP A 267 4.07 -13.66 -4.82
CA TRP A 267 2.98 -12.73 -5.12
C TRP A 267 1.67 -13.48 -5.44
N TYR A 268 1.72 -14.51 -6.29
CA TYR A 268 0.54 -15.32 -6.63
C TYR A 268 -0.09 -15.95 -5.39
N VAL A 269 0.71 -16.65 -4.59
CA VAL A 269 0.23 -17.32 -3.38
C VAL A 269 -0.36 -16.33 -2.37
N ASP A 270 0.23 -15.15 -2.23
CA ASP A 270 -0.28 -14.10 -1.34
C ASP A 270 -1.56 -13.45 -1.90
N SER A 271 -1.61 -13.24 -3.22
CA SER A 271 -2.76 -12.65 -3.92
C SER A 271 -4.01 -13.53 -3.88
N THR A 272 -3.84 -14.86 -3.91
CA THR A 272 -4.99 -15.80 -3.82
C THR A 272 -5.71 -15.77 -2.47
N ARG A 273 -5.10 -15.15 -1.45
CA ARG A 273 -5.64 -15.00 -0.08
C ARG A 273 -6.09 -13.59 0.24
N ASN A 274 -5.80 -12.66 -0.63
CA ASN A 274 -6.10 -11.25 -0.44
C ASN A 274 -7.22 -10.81 -1.39
N SER A 275 -8.42 -10.65 -0.87
CA SER A 275 -9.59 -10.21 -1.64
C SER A 275 -9.44 -8.80 -2.26
N TRP A 276 -8.47 -8.03 -1.82
CA TRP A 276 -8.14 -6.71 -2.38
C TRP A 276 -7.11 -6.77 -3.50
N SER A 277 -6.54 -7.95 -3.81
CA SER A 277 -5.59 -8.10 -4.90
C SER A 277 -6.28 -7.98 -6.26
N ASP A 278 -5.57 -7.43 -7.26
CA ASP A 278 -6.06 -7.33 -8.64
C ASP A 278 -6.40 -8.73 -9.22
N LEU A 279 -5.64 -9.76 -8.81
CA LEU A 279 -5.91 -11.15 -9.20
C LEU A 279 -7.26 -11.63 -8.65
N TRP A 280 -7.51 -11.46 -7.33
CA TRP A 280 -8.76 -11.87 -6.71
C TRP A 280 -9.94 -11.11 -7.31
N GLN A 281 -9.82 -9.79 -7.42
CA GLN A 281 -10.86 -8.95 -7.99
C GLN A 281 -11.17 -9.31 -9.46
N GLY A 282 -10.15 -9.66 -10.25
CA GLY A 282 -10.33 -10.12 -11.62
C GLY A 282 -11.13 -11.43 -11.70
N VAL A 283 -10.84 -12.40 -10.82
CA VAL A 283 -11.62 -13.63 -10.71
C VAL A 283 -13.03 -13.35 -10.24
N GLU A 284 -13.20 -12.56 -9.19
CA GLU A 284 -14.50 -12.22 -8.61
C GLU A 284 -15.41 -11.50 -9.60
N LYS A 285 -14.85 -10.63 -10.41
CA LYS A 285 -15.60 -9.94 -11.47
C LYS A 285 -16.15 -10.90 -12.51
N LYS A 286 -15.36 -11.88 -12.95
CA LYS A 286 -15.74 -12.86 -13.97
C LYS A 286 -16.63 -13.96 -13.43
N TYR A 287 -16.35 -14.42 -12.20
CA TYR A 287 -17.02 -15.52 -11.52
C TYR A 287 -17.35 -15.11 -10.07
N PRO A 288 -18.37 -14.26 -9.85
CA PRO A 288 -18.71 -13.80 -8.50
C PRO A 288 -19.03 -14.98 -7.57
N HIS A 289 -18.37 -15.02 -6.40
CA HIS A 289 -18.54 -16.08 -5.43
C HIS A 289 -20.02 -16.28 -5.02
N GLU A 290 -20.72 -15.17 -4.78
CA GLU A 290 -22.14 -15.19 -4.33
C GLU A 290 -23.10 -15.68 -5.41
N LYS A 291 -22.84 -15.40 -6.69
CA LYS A 291 -23.75 -15.70 -7.82
C LYS A 291 -23.36 -16.95 -8.59
N LYS A 292 -22.07 -17.29 -8.61
CA LYS A 292 -21.47 -18.35 -9.42
C LYS A 292 -20.46 -19.19 -8.63
N ALA A 293 -20.78 -19.55 -7.40
CA ALA A 293 -19.85 -20.20 -6.47
C ALA A 293 -19.16 -21.45 -7.04
N THR A 294 -19.89 -22.27 -7.80
CA THR A 294 -19.33 -23.48 -8.43
C THR A 294 -18.32 -23.13 -9.54
N GLU A 295 -18.65 -22.16 -10.39
CA GLU A 295 -17.76 -21.69 -11.48
C GLU A 295 -16.54 -21.02 -10.91
N HIS A 296 -16.71 -20.16 -9.88
CA HIS A 296 -15.65 -19.52 -9.13
C HIS A 296 -14.65 -20.54 -8.57
N LYS A 297 -15.15 -21.56 -7.85
CA LYS A 297 -14.30 -22.63 -7.31
C LYS A 297 -13.60 -23.44 -8.41
N ALA A 298 -14.32 -23.77 -9.48
CA ALA A 298 -13.75 -24.50 -10.62
C ALA A 298 -12.65 -23.68 -11.34
N PHE A 299 -12.86 -22.36 -11.49
CA PHE A 299 -11.87 -21.49 -12.09
C PHE A 299 -10.60 -21.42 -11.23
N TRP A 300 -10.71 -21.20 -9.92
CA TRP A 300 -9.56 -21.22 -9.01
C TRP A 300 -8.78 -22.53 -9.09
N LYS A 301 -9.47 -23.68 -9.15
CA LYS A 301 -8.81 -24.97 -9.32
C LYS A 301 -8.00 -25.04 -10.62
N LYS A 302 -8.56 -24.56 -11.74
CA LYS A 302 -7.85 -24.50 -13.03
C LYS A 302 -6.64 -23.55 -12.96
N LEU A 303 -6.81 -22.38 -12.35
CA LEU A 303 -5.75 -21.39 -12.20
C LEU A 303 -4.59 -21.92 -11.32
N HIS A 304 -4.91 -22.64 -10.23
CA HIS A 304 -3.89 -23.30 -9.42
C HIS A 304 -3.15 -24.40 -10.21
N ALA A 305 -3.87 -25.19 -11.00
CA ALA A 305 -3.26 -26.21 -11.85
C ALA A 305 -2.35 -25.60 -12.91
N PHE A 306 -2.79 -24.48 -13.53
CA PHE A 306 -1.98 -23.73 -14.48
C PHE A 306 -0.68 -23.23 -13.82
N MET A 307 -0.77 -22.57 -12.68
CA MET A 307 0.41 -22.03 -11.98
C MET A 307 1.36 -23.13 -11.51
N ALA A 308 0.86 -24.26 -11.03
CA ALA A 308 1.67 -25.40 -10.64
C ALA A 308 2.44 -25.97 -11.84
N SER A 309 1.74 -26.23 -12.96
CA SER A 309 2.34 -26.71 -14.20
C SER A 309 3.35 -25.72 -14.80
N TRP A 310 3.00 -24.43 -14.83
CA TRP A 310 3.90 -23.38 -15.29
C TRP A 310 5.19 -23.33 -14.48
N TYR A 311 5.10 -23.42 -13.15
CA TYR A 311 6.27 -23.40 -12.26
C TYR A 311 7.13 -24.67 -12.43
N ASP A 312 6.50 -25.83 -12.58
CA ASP A 312 7.23 -27.07 -12.85
C ASP A 312 8.03 -26.99 -14.15
N GLY A 313 7.47 -26.36 -15.20
CA GLY A 313 8.18 -26.09 -16.46
C GLY A 313 9.40 -25.17 -16.34
N LYS A 314 9.62 -24.50 -15.19
CA LYS A 314 10.81 -23.65 -14.95
C LYS A 314 11.99 -24.42 -14.35
N GLY A 315 12.00 -25.75 -14.43
CA GLY A 315 13.05 -26.61 -13.84
C GLY A 315 14.47 -26.17 -14.15
N ASP A 316 14.74 -25.80 -15.38
CA ASP A 316 16.08 -25.44 -15.86
C ASP A 316 16.64 -24.18 -15.16
N LEU A 317 15.80 -23.23 -14.76
CA LEU A 317 16.26 -22.06 -13.98
C LEU A 317 16.81 -22.43 -12.60
N TYR A 318 16.48 -23.62 -12.10
CA TYR A 318 16.92 -24.14 -10.79
C TYR A 318 17.97 -25.24 -10.92
N ALA A 319 18.42 -25.57 -12.14
CA ALA A 319 19.50 -26.52 -12.36
C ALA A 319 20.79 -26.02 -11.70
N GLY A 320 21.50 -26.93 -11.05
CA GLY A 320 22.78 -26.62 -10.37
C GLY A 320 22.68 -25.90 -9.03
N LEU A 321 21.48 -25.66 -8.50
CA LEU A 321 21.32 -25.21 -7.12
C LEU A 321 21.55 -26.36 -6.14
N GLU A 322 22.38 -26.08 -5.09
CA GLU A 322 22.93 -27.10 -4.20
C GLU A 322 21.91 -27.98 -3.46
N ASP A 323 20.68 -27.52 -3.22
CA ASP A 323 19.78 -28.25 -2.31
C ASP A 323 18.29 -28.34 -2.68
N GLY A 324 17.86 -27.71 -3.74
CA GLY A 324 16.47 -27.78 -4.22
C GLY A 324 15.37 -27.31 -3.25
N TRP A 325 15.71 -26.85 -2.05
CA TRP A 325 14.75 -26.43 -1.01
C TRP A 325 13.74 -25.39 -1.50
N GLY A 326 14.25 -24.29 -2.05
CA GLY A 326 13.38 -23.20 -2.49
C GLY A 326 12.37 -23.63 -3.55
N ARG A 327 12.80 -24.47 -4.50
CA ARG A 327 11.92 -25.03 -5.52
C ARG A 327 10.86 -25.94 -4.92
N ALA A 328 11.27 -26.89 -4.09
CA ALA A 328 10.35 -27.84 -3.45
C ALA A 328 9.34 -27.14 -2.55
N TYR A 329 9.74 -26.07 -1.85
CA TYR A 329 8.87 -25.26 -1.00
C TYR A 329 7.71 -24.63 -1.81
N TRP A 330 8.03 -23.98 -2.94
CA TRP A 330 7.00 -23.39 -3.78
C TRP A 330 6.16 -24.43 -4.52
N GLN A 331 6.77 -25.55 -4.94
CA GLN A 331 6.00 -26.66 -5.52
C GLN A 331 4.98 -27.20 -4.53
N LEU A 332 5.33 -27.43 -3.27
CA LEU A 332 4.38 -27.86 -2.24
C LEU A 332 3.20 -26.86 -2.13
N ARG A 333 3.47 -25.58 -2.09
CA ARG A 333 2.43 -24.55 -1.92
C ARG A 333 1.51 -24.41 -3.14
N LEU A 334 2.06 -24.49 -4.34
CA LEU A 334 1.28 -24.39 -5.58
C LEU A 334 0.43 -25.64 -5.83
N HIS A 335 0.99 -26.81 -5.55
CA HIS A 335 0.33 -28.08 -5.77
C HIS A 335 -0.70 -28.45 -4.69
N ALA A 336 -0.67 -27.84 -3.52
CA ALA A 336 -1.55 -28.17 -2.40
C ALA A 336 -3.07 -28.13 -2.74
N ALA A 337 -3.46 -27.29 -3.70
CA ALA A 337 -4.85 -27.16 -4.14
C ALA A 337 -5.25 -28.13 -5.26
N VAL A 338 -4.29 -28.83 -5.87
CA VAL A 338 -4.52 -29.66 -7.08
C VAL A 338 -4.05 -31.09 -6.94
N ASP A 339 -3.07 -31.38 -6.07
CA ASP A 339 -2.57 -32.73 -5.83
C ASP A 339 -3.68 -33.67 -5.29
N SER A 340 -3.58 -34.94 -5.65
CA SER A 340 -4.28 -35.99 -4.91
C SER A 340 -3.69 -36.08 -3.48
N PRO A 341 -4.41 -36.63 -2.50
CA PRO A 341 -3.87 -36.83 -1.16
C PRO A 341 -2.55 -37.63 -1.15
N ALA A 342 -2.38 -38.59 -2.05
CA ALA A 342 -1.17 -39.40 -2.17
C ALA A 342 0.02 -38.58 -2.72
N ASP A 343 -0.21 -37.76 -3.74
CA ASP A 343 0.82 -36.90 -4.33
C ASP A 343 1.26 -35.81 -3.35
N PHE A 344 0.29 -35.21 -2.66
CA PHE A 344 0.58 -34.26 -1.58
C PHE A 344 1.42 -34.89 -0.48
N GLU A 345 1.09 -36.12 -0.05
CA GLU A 345 1.86 -36.84 0.94
C GLU A 345 3.30 -37.11 0.48
N LYS A 346 3.48 -37.49 -0.77
CA LYS A 346 4.80 -37.70 -1.37
C LYS A 346 5.62 -36.41 -1.37
N ARG A 347 5.03 -35.27 -1.76
CA ARG A 347 5.70 -33.95 -1.71
C ARG A 347 6.02 -33.56 -0.27
N ALA A 348 5.11 -33.74 0.65
CA ALA A 348 5.28 -33.41 2.05
C ALA A 348 6.47 -34.16 2.68
N LYS A 349 6.61 -35.44 2.37
CA LYS A 349 7.76 -36.26 2.83
C LYS A 349 9.07 -35.78 2.19
N ALA A 350 9.07 -35.51 0.90
CA ALA A 350 10.27 -35.04 0.19
C ALA A 350 10.77 -33.70 0.73
N ILE A 351 9.87 -32.75 0.96
CA ILE A 351 10.28 -31.44 1.47
C ILE A 351 10.70 -31.48 2.94
N ALA A 352 10.08 -32.34 3.77
CA ALA A 352 10.50 -32.54 5.14
C ALA A 352 11.95 -33.08 5.21
N ALA A 353 12.32 -34.00 4.33
CA ALA A 353 13.69 -34.49 4.18
C ALA A 353 14.66 -33.37 3.79
N LEU A 354 14.28 -32.48 2.85
CA LEU A 354 15.10 -31.33 2.46
C LEU A 354 15.21 -30.30 3.59
N ALA A 355 14.18 -30.10 4.38
CA ALA A 355 14.20 -29.18 5.51
C ALA A 355 15.23 -29.60 6.55
N THR A 356 15.35 -30.92 6.80
CA THR A 356 16.25 -31.51 7.81
C THR A 356 17.62 -31.91 7.26
N ALA A 357 17.85 -31.84 5.95
CA ALA A 357 19.11 -32.21 5.30
C ALA A 357 20.31 -31.33 5.73
N LYS A 358 20.06 -30.09 6.12
CA LYS A 358 21.07 -29.20 6.74
C LYS A 358 20.99 -29.31 8.27
N LYS A 359 21.93 -28.67 8.97
CA LYS A 359 21.99 -28.67 10.45
C LYS A 359 21.90 -27.24 10.98
N GLY A 360 21.62 -27.11 12.27
CA GLY A 360 21.61 -25.84 12.99
C GLY A 360 20.49 -24.87 12.50
N ASP A 361 20.79 -23.58 12.51
CA ASP A 361 19.81 -22.52 12.24
C ASP A 361 19.19 -22.60 10.84
N VAL A 362 19.94 -23.12 9.85
CA VAL A 362 19.40 -23.29 8.48
C VAL A 362 18.28 -24.33 8.48
N ALA A 363 18.47 -25.47 9.14
CA ALA A 363 17.43 -26.48 9.26
C ALA A 363 16.24 -25.97 10.08
N ASN A 364 16.50 -25.31 11.20
CA ASN A 364 15.45 -24.73 12.05
C ASN A 364 14.62 -23.69 11.28
N GLY A 365 15.26 -22.83 10.47
CA GLY A 365 14.59 -21.88 9.61
C GLY A 365 13.66 -22.54 8.58
N ARG A 366 14.16 -23.58 7.87
CA ARG A 366 13.38 -24.33 6.88
C ARG A 366 12.19 -25.06 7.49
N VAL A 367 12.39 -25.69 8.64
CA VAL A 367 11.30 -26.36 9.36
C VAL A 367 10.25 -25.34 9.81
N ARG A 368 10.65 -24.17 10.27
CA ARG A 368 9.74 -23.06 10.61
C ARG A 368 8.94 -22.59 9.40
N ASP A 369 9.61 -22.37 8.26
CA ASP A 369 8.96 -21.97 7.01
C ASP A 369 7.93 -23.02 6.55
N LEU A 370 8.29 -24.30 6.65
CA LEU A 370 7.41 -25.42 6.28
C LEU A 370 6.20 -25.51 7.22
N ALA A 371 6.38 -25.37 8.53
CA ALA A 371 5.29 -25.35 9.49
C ALA A 371 4.32 -24.19 9.21
N ASN A 372 4.85 -22.98 8.95
CA ASN A 372 4.07 -21.82 8.57
C ASN A 372 3.30 -22.03 7.24
N ALA A 373 3.93 -22.69 6.26
CA ALA A 373 3.26 -23.03 5.01
C ALA A 373 2.07 -23.96 5.27
N TYR A 374 2.22 -24.99 6.09
CA TYR A 374 1.12 -25.88 6.46
C TYR A 374 -0.01 -25.17 7.20
N LEU A 375 0.30 -24.27 8.14
CA LEU A 375 -0.71 -23.43 8.81
C LEU A 375 -1.49 -22.59 7.81
N GLN A 376 -0.78 -21.95 6.90
CA GLN A 376 -1.40 -21.14 5.85
C GLN A 376 -2.26 -21.96 4.87
N MET A 377 -1.97 -23.21 4.65
CA MET A 377 -2.74 -24.14 3.82
C MET A 377 -3.87 -24.84 4.60
N GLY A 378 -4.02 -24.57 5.92
CA GLY A 378 -5.05 -25.19 6.77
C GLY A 378 -4.70 -26.59 7.29
N HIS A 379 -3.44 -27.04 7.12
CA HIS A 379 -2.97 -28.34 7.57
C HIS A 379 -2.39 -28.30 8.99
N SER A 380 -3.22 -28.03 9.98
CA SER A 380 -2.82 -27.80 11.38
C SER A 380 -1.99 -28.93 11.97
N ASP A 381 -2.39 -30.19 11.75
CA ASP A 381 -1.70 -31.36 12.31
C ASP A 381 -0.32 -31.54 11.68
N ARG A 382 -0.18 -31.23 10.39
CA ARG A 382 1.13 -31.25 9.73
C ARG A 382 2.04 -30.15 10.25
N ALA A 383 1.50 -28.99 10.54
CA ALA A 383 2.29 -27.92 11.14
C ALA A 383 2.86 -28.33 12.52
N ARG A 384 2.03 -28.98 13.35
CA ARG A 384 2.45 -29.56 14.64
C ARG A 384 3.54 -30.63 14.47
N GLN A 385 3.32 -31.59 13.57
CA GLN A 385 4.27 -32.65 13.26
C GLN A 385 5.58 -32.09 12.74
N THR A 386 5.51 -31.07 11.87
CA THR A 386 6.69 -30.42 11.32
C THR A 386 7.53 -29.75 12.41
N ALA A 387 6.91 -29.11 13.39
CA ALA A 387 7.65 -28.50 14.50
C ALA A 387 8.49 -29.52 15.29
N MET A 388 8.05 -30.79 15.34
CA MET A 388 8.80 -31.88 15.99
C MET A 388 10.09 -32.29 15.26
N LEU A 389 10.27 -31.86 14.01
CA LEU A 389 11.49 -32.17 13.23
C LEU A 389 12.71 -31.38 13.71
N ILE A 390 12.54 -30.36 14.54
CA ILE A 390 13.66 -29.59 15.11
C ILE A 390 14.31 -30.38 16.26
N PRO A 391 15.58 -30.78 16.14
CA PRO A 391 16.27 -31.50 17.21
C PRO A 391 16.52 -30.66 18.45
N ASP A 392 16.85 -29.38 18.26
CA ASP A 392 17.09 -28.43 19.36
C ASP A 392 15.82 -28.16 20.14
N THR A 393 15.87 -28.44 21.45
CA THR A 393 14.68 -28.36 22.30
C THR A 393 14.12 -26.94 22.43
N LEU A 394 14.98 -25.92 22.54
CA LEU A 394 14.55 -24.53 22.66
C LEU A 394 13.89 -24.05 21.38
N ALA A 395 14.54 -24.28 20.22
CA ALA A 395 13.98 -23.92 18.93
C ALA A 395 12.65 -24.65 18.64
N ARG A 396 12.56 -25.94 19.02
CA ARG A 396 11.34 -26.75 18.88
C ARG A 396 10.20 -26.20 19.71
N LEU A 397 10.39 -25.97 21.01
CA LEU A 397 9.37 -25.44 21.90
C LEU A 397 8.89 -24.04 21.48
N SER A 398 9.84 -23.20 21.03
CA SER A 398 9.50 -21.89 20.46
C SER A 398 8.56 -22.03 19.25
N LEU A 399 8.88 -22.92 18.30
CA LEU A 399 8.06 -23.13 17.11
C LEU A 399 6.70 -23.77 17.46
N GLN A 400 6.66 -24.73 18.38
CA GLN A 400 5.41 -25.33 18.87
C GLN A 400 4.50 -24.26 19.48
N ALA A 401 5.04 -23.36 20.31
CA ALA A 401 4.29 -22.24 20.85
C ALA A 401 3.77 -21.31 19.75
N ASP A 402 4.57 -21.03 18.71
CA ASP A 402 4.15 -20.21 17.56
C ASP A 402 2.99 -20.86 16.79
N VAL A 403 3.07 -22.16 16.52
CA VAL A 403 2.02 -22.94 15.85
C VAL A 403 0.73 -22.90 16.66
N GLU A 404 0.77 -23.13 17.97
CA GLU A 404 -0.42 -23.12 18.82
C GLU A 404 -1.02 -21.71 18.97
N CYS A 405 -0.20 -20.65 18.99
CA CYS A 405 -0.70 -19.27 18.94
C CYS A 405 -1.45 -18.98 17.64
N TRP A 406 -0.90 -19.40 16.51
CA TRP A 406 -1.60 -19.26 15.21
C TRP A 406 -2.96 -19.96 15.21
N LEU A 407 -3.01 -21.16 15.81
CA LEU A 407 -4.22 -21.96 15.93
C LEU A 407 -5.18 -21.48 17.02
N SER A 408 -4.85 -20.41 17.74
CA SER A 408 -5.58 -19.90 18.91
C SER A 408 -5.73 -20.93 20.03
N SER A 409 -4.88 -21.93 20.07
CA SER A 409 -4.80 -22.95 21.13
C SER A 409 -4.00 -22.43 22.32
N TRP A 410 -4.51 -21.40 22.98
CA TRP A 410 -3.75 -20.61 23.95
C TRP A 410 -3.24 -21.39 25.17
N LYS A 411 -3.96 -22.42 25.61
CA LYS A 411 -3.51 -23.31 26.70
C LYS A 411 -2.25 -24.08 26.30
N ASN A 412 -2.23 -24.65 25.11
CA ASN A 412 -1.08 -25.37 24.59
C ASN A 412 0.09 -24.41 24.34
N ALA A 413 -0.19 -23.22 23.76
CA ALA A 413 0.81 -22.20 23.58
C ALA A 413 1.47 -21.79 24.90
N ALA A 414 0.67 -21.55 25.94
CA ALA A 414 1.17 -21.24 27.28
C ALA A 414 2.04 -22.38 27.84
N GLN A 415 1.62 -23.62 27.64
CA GLN A 415 2.38 -24.79 28.10
C GLN A 415 3.75 -24.87 27.44
N PHE A 416 3.84 -24.73 26.11
CA PHE A 416 5.13 -24.76 25.41
C PHE A 416 6.02 -23.58 25.77
N VAL A 417 5.48 -22.39 25.98
CA VAL A 417 6.28 -21.25 26.46
C VAL A 417 6.76 -21.50 27.90
N TYR A 418 5.93 -22.08 28.75
CA TYR A 418 6.34 -22.45 30.11
C TYR A 418 7.47 -23.50 30.11
N GLU A 419 7.35 -24.55 29.28
CA GLU A 419 8.40 -25.54 29.10
C GLU A 419 9.69 -24.91 28.59
N TYR A 420 9.62 -24.02 27.58
CA TYR A 420 10.76 -23.27 27.05
C TYR A 420 11.52 -22.50 28.17
N ILE A 421 10.80 -21.84 29.06
CA ILE A 421 11.38 -21.08 30.18
C ILE A 421 12.15 -22.01 31.15
N ASN A 422 11.70 -23.26 31.29
CA ASN A 422 12.23 -24.21 32.27
C ASN A 422 13.24 -25.23 31.72
N VAL A 423 13.58 -25.18 30.41
CA VAL A 423 14.59 -26.05 29.81
C VAL A 423 15.96 -25.86 30.48
N LYS A 424 16.72 -26.93 30.59
CA LYS A 424 18.11 -26.90 31.09
C LYS A 424 19.07 -27.57 30.08
N PRO A 425 20.13 -26.90 29.62
CA PRO A 425 20.46 -25.49 29.88
C PRO A 425 19.38 -24.57 29.31
N GLY A 426 19.13 -23.45 30.00
CA GLY A 426 18.04 -22.52 29.66
C GLY A 426 18.36 -21.62 28.47
N PRO A 427 17.35 -20.85 28.01
CA PRO A 427 17.55 -19.83 26.98
C PRO A 427 18.43 -18.68 27.52
N SER A 428 18.97 -17.85 26.62
CA SER A 428 19.69 -16.64 26.99
C SER A 428 18.79 -15.71 27.83
N ALA A 429 19.41 -14.82 28.61
CA ALA A 429 18.66 -13.90 29.50
C ALA A 429 17.61 -13.09 28.76
N ASP A 430 17.93 -12.57 27.57
CA ASP A 430 16.98 -11.79 26.76
C ASP A 430 15.85 -12.67 26.21
N ALA A 431 16.17 -13.88 25.73
CA ALA A 431 15.17 -14.83 25.26
C ALA A 431 14.24 -15.30 26.39
N LEU A 432 14.79 -15.54 27.59
CA LEU A 432 14.02 -15.87 28.79
C LEU A 432 13.07 -14.75 29.16
N LYS A 433 13.56 -13.50 29.17
CA LYS A 433 12.76 -12.31 29.43
C LYS A 433 11.62 -12.18 28.42
N GLY A 434 11.92 -12.31 27.11
CA GLY A 434 10.93 -12.29 26.05
C GLY A 434 9.86 -13.38 26.20
N ALA A 435 10.27 -14.61 26.55
CA ALA A 435 9.36 -15.72 26.78
C ALA A 435 8.45 -15.49 28.00
N LYS A 436 8.99 -14.93 29.09
CA LYS A 436 8.16 -14.56 30.25
C LYS A 436 7.12 -13.51 29.91
N TYR A 437 7.47 -12.46 29.14
CA TYR A 437 6.48 -11.49 28.66
C TYR A 437 5.39 -12.16 27.83
N ARG A 438 5.76 -13.01 26.89
CA ARG A 438 4.81 -13.76 26.07
C ARG A 438 3.87 -14.62 26.91
N LEU A 439 4.39 -15.32 27.90
CA LEU A 439 3.60 -16.17 28.78
C LEU A 439 2.60 -15.34 29.61
N ALA A 440 3.07 -14.22 30.18
CA ALA A 440 2.22 -13.31 30.93
C ALA A 440 1.11 -12.71 30.08
N ASP A 441 1.43 -12.33 28.82
CA ASP A 441 0.45 -11.82 27.86
C ASP A 441 -0.62 -12.87 27.49
N ILE A 442 -0.21 -14.13 27.27
CA ILE A 442 -1.14 -15.23 27.00
C ILE A 442 -2.07 -15.44 28.20
N TYR A 443 -1.54 -15.49 29.44
CA TYR A 443 -2.35 -15.64 30.63
C TYR A 443 -3.32 -14.47 30.83
N HIS A 444 -2.84 -13.25 30.65
CA HIS A 444 -3.65 -12.05 30.86
C HIS A 444 -4.73 -11.87 29.79
N ASN A 445 -4.32 -11.83 28.50
CA ASN A 445 -5.18 -11.39 27.40
C ASN A 445 -5.97 -12.52 26.73
N ARG A 446 -5.51 -13.78 26.86
CA ARG A 446 -6.10 -14.90 26.13
C ARG A 446 -6.80 -15.92 27.02
N LEU A 447 -6.26 -16.18 28.19
CA LEU A 447 -6.78 -17.18 29.11
C LEU A 447 -7.57 -16.60 30.28
N GLY A 448 -7.44 -15.29 30.56
CA GLY A 448 -8.06 -14.65 31.72
C GLY A 448 -7.47 -15.09 33.08
N GLU A 449 -6.28 -15.75 33.03
CA GLU A 449 -5.60 -16.26 34.23
C GLU A 449 -4.71 -15.15 34.85
N HIS A 450 -5.35 -14.04 35.22
CA HIS A 450 -4.69 -12.78 35.62
C HIS A 450 -3.72 -12.95 36.76
N GLU A 451 -4.01 -13.81 37.73
CA GLU A 451 -3.12 -14.08 38.88
C GLU A 451 -1.78 -14.70 38.48
N LYS A 452 -1.80 -15.57 37.46
CA LYS A 452 -0.55 -16.12 36.90
C LYS A 452 0.26 -15.04 36.19
N ALA A 453 -0.41 -14.16 35.44
CA ALA A 453 0.24 -13.03 34.80
C ALA A 453 0.88 -12.08 35.80
N VAL A 454 0.17 -11.75 36.92
CA VAL A 454 0.70 -10.93 38.01
C VAL A 454 2.03 -11.48 38.53
N LYS A 455 2.10 -12.79 38.83
CA LYS A 455 3.33 -13.42 39.31
C LYS A 455 4.49 -13.26 38.36
N ILE A 456 4.23 -13.51 37.06
CA ILE A 456 5.29 -13.41 36.05
C ILE A 456 5.77 -11.97 35.89
N TYR A 457 4.87 -10.98 35.85
CA TYR A 457 5.26 -9.57 35.74
C TYR A 457 6.05 -9.08 36.97
N GLN A 458 5.74 -9.57 38.15
CA GLN A 458 6.52 -9.29 39.38
C GLN A 458 7.96 -9.86 39.28
N GLU A 459 8.11 -11.08 38.70
CA GLU A 459 9.41 -11.69 38.52
C GLU A 459 10.26 -11.03 37.42
N LEU A 460 9.64 -10.36 36.44
CA LEU A 460 10.34 -9.78 35.29
C LEU A 460 11.26 -8.63 35.68
N ASN A 461 10.88 -7.82 36.68
CA ASN A 461 11.65 -6.68 37.17
C ASN A 461 12.30 -5.82 36.04
N ASP A 462 11.49 -5.40 35.08
CA ASP A 462 11.89 -4.64 33.90
C ASP A 462 11.00 -3.38 33.75
N PRO A 463 11.06 -2.44 34.72
CA PRO A 463 10.23 -1.24 34.67
C PRO A 463 10.70 -0.27 33.57
N PRO A 464 9.79 0.55 32.98
CA PRO A 464 8.37 0.62 33.31
C PRO A 464 7.50 -0.47 32.68
N ARG A 465 8.03 -1.23 31.71
CA ARG A 465 7.26 -2.19 30.89
C ARG A 465 6.60 -3.29 31.74
N SER A 466 7.34 -3.90 32.67
CA SER A 466 6.77 -4.94 33.56
C SER A 466 5.70 -4.37 34.49
N LEU A 467 5.87 -3.13 34.96
CA LEU A 467 4.88 -2.46 35.83
C LEU A 467 3.56 -2.17 35.09
N TRP A 468 3.62 -1.82 33.78
CA TRP A 468 2.41 -1.68 32.98
C TRP A 468 1.62 -2.99 32.92
N GLY A 469 2.26 -4.09 32.58
CA GLY A 469 1.63 -5.42 32.54
C GLY A 469 1.14 -5.87 33.91
N LEU A 470 1.90 -5.57 34.96
CA LEU A 470 1.53 -5.86 36.33
C LEU A 470 0.26 -5.11 36.76
N GLY A 471 0.20 -3.80 36.55
CA GLY A 471 -0.95 -2.97 36.92
C GLY A 471 -2.24 -3.42 36.20
N GLU A 472 -2.17 -3.68 34.90
CA GLU A 472 -3.31 -4.19 34.11
C GLU A 472 -3.76 -5.57 34.63
N SER A 473 -2.81 -6.48 34.89
CA SER A 473 -3.13 -7.82 35.40
C SER A 473 -3.71 -7.79 36.80
N GLN A 474 -3.18 -6.95 37.69
CA GLN A 474 -3.74 -6.72 39.03
C GLN A 474 -5.16 -6.16 38.98
N ARG A 475 -5.40 -5.21 38.07
CA ARG A 475 -6.74 -4.63 37.86
C ARG A 475 -7.74 -5.70 37.42
N SER A 476 -7.36 -6.51 36.45
CA SER A 476 -8.19 -7.61 35.91
C SER A 476 -8.39 -8.74 36.92
N ALA A 477 -7.41 -8.96 37.83
CA ALA A 477 -7.51 -9.90 38.93
C ALA A 477 -8.38 -9.37 40.12
N GLY A 478 -8.94 -8.17 39.99
CA GLY A 478 -9.73 -7.55 41.06
C GLY A 478 -8.90 -6.86 42.15
N LYS A 479 -7.57 -6.86 42.06
CA LYS A 479 -6.63 -6.24 43.00
C LYS A 479 -6.51 -4.74 42.73
N LYS A 480 -7.63 -4.03 42.88
CA LYS A 480 -7.72 -2.61 42.48
C LYS A 480 -6.72 -1.72 43.23
N LYS A 481 -6.52 -1.93 44.53
CA LYS A 481 -5.60 -1.10 45.34
C LYS A 481 -4.17 -1.23 44.84
N GLU A 482 -3.72 -2.44 44.65
CA GLU A 482 -2.38 -2.75 44.11
C GLU A 482 -2.19 -2.19 42.71
N ALA A 483 -3.18 -2.33 41.82
CA ALA A 483 -3.15 -1.80 40.46
C ALA A 483 -2.97 -0.28 40.46
N TYR A 484 -3.71 0.46 41.30
CA TYR A 484 -3.52 1.91 41.47
C TYR A 484 -2.15 2.27 42.02
N ALA A 485 -1.64 1.51 43.03
CA ALA A 485 -0.29 1.72 43.56
C ALA A 485 0.78 1.55 42.47
N THR A 486 0.67 0.50 41.66
CA THR A 486 1.59 0.24 40.54
C THR A 486 1.57 1.37 39.49
N LEU A 487 0.40 1.88 39.10
CA LEU A 487 0.34 3.03 38.17
C LEU A 487 0.82 4.33 38.81
N THR A 488 0.65 4.49 40.11
CA THR A 488 1.20 5.65 40.85
C THR A 488 2.72 5.60 40.87
N GLU A 489 3.31 4.41 41.05
CA GLU A 489 4.75 4.22 40.90
C GLU A 489 5.24 4.60 39.51
N ILE A 490 4.58 4.13 38.45
CA ILE A 490 4.92 4.53 37.07
C ILE A 490 4.86 6.06 36.93
N ALA A 491 3.79 6.68 37.40
CA ALA A 491 3.60 8.12 37.28
C ALA A 491 4.65 8.96 38.05
N SER A 492 5.18 8.42 39.15
CA SER A 492 6.15 9.13 39.98
C SER A 492 7.60 8.90 39.60
N VAL A 493 7.93 7.71 39.08
CA VAL A 493 9.32 7.27 38.80
C VAL A 493 9.70 7.41 37.33
N PHE A 494 8.76 7.29 36.40
CA PHE A 494 9.01 7.24 34.95
C PHE A 494 8.36 8.44 34.26
N PRO A 495 9.07 9.58 34.10
CA PRO A 495 8.51 10.82 33.55
C PRO A 495 7.87 10.70 32.17
N ASP A 496 8.43 9.84 31.30
CA ASP A 496 7.94 9.64 29.94
C ASP A 496 6.61 8.87 29.90
N ASP A 497 6.36 8.03 30.89
CA ASP A 497 5.14 7.23 31.04
C ASP A 497 4.11 7.87 31.97
N ALA A 498 4.51 8.87 32.76
CA ALA A 498 3.72 9.45 33.84
C ALA A 498 2.35 9.95 33.35
N ALA A 499 2.29 10.67 32.24
CA ALA A 499 1.03 11.19 31.70
C ALA A 499 0.07 10.05 31.31
N ASN A 500 0.58 8.97 30.72
CA ASN A 500 -0.21 7.81 30.35
C ASN A 500 -0.70 7.05 31.58
N ALA A 501 0.13 6.93 32.61
CA ALA A 501 -0.25 6.27 33.86
C ALA A 501 -1.38 7.03 34.60
N VAL A 502 -1.28 8.37 34.70
CA VAL A 502 -2.34 9.20 35.25
C VAL A 502 -3.63 9.12 34.41
N TYR A 503 -3.53 9.13 33.09
CA TYR A 503 -4.69 8.94 32.20
C TYR A 503 -5.35 7.58 32.46
N ARG A 504 -4.57 6.51 32.56
CA ARG A 504 -5.09 5.16 32.83
C ARG A 504 -5.75 5.03 34.19
N MET A 505 -5.19 5.65 35.21
CA MET A 505 -5.84 5.73 36.53
C MET A 505 -7.18 6.47 36.47
N ALA A 506 -7.27 7.53 35.66
CA ALA A 506 -8.52 8.27 35.47
C ALA A 506 -9.58 7.41 34.76
N GLU A 507 -9.22 6.69 33.68
CA GLU A 507 -10.11 5.73 33.02
C GLU A 507 -10.63 4.66 34.01
N TRP A 508 -9.76 4.12 34.85
CA TRP A 508 -10.17 3.13 35.81
C TRP A 508 -11.11 3.71 36.89
N ARG A 509 -10.89 4.97 37.34
CA ARG A 509 -11.81 5.65 38.25
C ARG A 509 -13.17 5.88 37.60
N GLU A 510 -13.19 6.27 36.34
CA GLU A 510 -14.43 6.43 35.59
C GLU A 510 -15.20 5.10 35.48
N ALA A 511 -14.49 4.03 35.10
CA ALA A 511 -15.07 2.67 35.02
C ALA A 511 -15.56 2.13 36.36
N ASP A 512 -14.95 2.55 37.49
CA ASP A 512 -15.39 2.22 38.84
C ASP A 512 -16.56 3.09 39.34
N GLY A 513 -17.04 4.04 38.55
CA GLY A 513 -18.11 4.98 38.89
C GLY A 513 -17.65 6.19 39.71
N ASP A 514 -16.36 6.29 40.05
CA ASP A 514 -15.78 7.41 40.80
C ASP A 514 -15.47 8.60 39.87
N LYS A 515 -16.53 9.17 39.30
CA LYS A 515 -16.42 10.27 38.34
C LYS A 515 -15.68 11.47 38.88
N THR A 516 -15.83 11.76 40.21
CA THR A 516 -15.17 12.91 40.83
C THR A 516 -13.65 12.77 40.77
N LYS A 517 -13.11 11.61 41.14
CA LYS A 517 -11.67 11.37 41.08
C LYS A 517 -11.17 11.25 39.62
N ALA A 518 -11.96 10.65 38.71
CA ALA A 518 -11.63 10.61 37.31
C ALA A 518 -11.45 12.02 36.71
N ILE A 519 -12.42 12.92 36.95
CA ILE A 519 -12.36 14.31 36.52
C ILE A 519 -11.14 15.04 37.11
N SER A 520 -10.84 14.79 38.40
CA SER A 520 -9.67 15.38 39.05
C SER A 520 -8.35 14.96 38.35
N LEU A 521 -8.19 13.68 38.04
CA LEU A 521 -7.01 13.16 37.34
C LEU A 521 -6.92 13.67 35.90
N TYR A 522 -8.03 13.74 35.15
CA TYR A 522 -8.03 14.34 33.81
C TYR A 522 -7.65 15.82 33.85
N ARG A 523 -8.16 16.60 34.82
CA ARG A 523 -7.75 18.00 35.00
C ARG A 523 -6.28 18.14 35.38
N GLN A 524 -5.74 17.24 36.20
CA GLN A 524 -4.32 17.20 36.56
C GLN A 524 -3.45 17.05 35.29
N LEU A 525 -3.84 16.19 34.36
CA LEU A 525 -3.15 16.03 33.07
C LEU A 525 -3.12 17.35 32.26
N LEU A 526 -4.26 18.04 32.17
CA LEU A 526 -4.36 19.29 31.41
C LEU A 526 -3.62 20.45 32.09
N ALA A 527 -3.54 20.46 33.41
CA ALA A 527 -2.87 21.51 34.15
C ALA A 527 -1.34 21.32 34.22
N HIS A 528 -0.83 20.10 34.03
CA HIS A 528 0.58 19.80 34.21
C HIS A 528 1.44 20.34 33.03
N PRO A 529 2.44 21.24 33.31
CA PRO A 529 3.16 21.94 32.24
C PRO A 529 3.83 21.02 31.22
N LYS A 530 4.41 19.88 31.66
CA LYS A 530 5.11 18.92 30.77
C LYS A 530 4.17 17.96 30.04
N TRP A 531 2.94 17.76 30.51
CA TRP A 531 2.00 16.80 29.91
C TRP A 531 0.98 17.43 28.98
N LYS A 532 0.81 18.74 29.07
CA LYS A 532 -0.17 19.58 28.37
C LYS A 532 -0.29 19.29 26.87
N GLN A 533 0.84 18.93 26.21
CA GLN A 533 0.88 18.61 24.79
C GLN A 533 0.97 17.08 24.50
N SER A 534 0.81 16.23 25.51
CA SER A 534 0.87 14.78 25.34
C SER A 534 -0.42 14.23 24.73
N GLY A 535 -0.34 13.08 24.07
CA GLY A 535 -1.52 12.37 23.60
C GLY A 535 -2.48 11.96 24.72
N ALA A 536 -1.97 11.78 25.96
CA ALA A 536 -2.79 11.54 27.15
C ALA A 536 -3.66 12.76 27.48
N SER A 537 -3.12 13.98 27.38
CA SER A 537 -3.89 15.21 27.61
C SER A 537 -4.97 15.43 26.56
N SER A 538 -4.69 15.15 25.29
CA SER A 538 -5.73 15.23 24.25
C SER A 538 -6.90 14.27 24.53
N ARG A 539 -6.59 13.04 24.95
CA ARG A 539 -7.62 12.06 25.35
C ARG A 539 -8.36 12.47 26.63
N ALA A 540 -7.66 13.07 27.60
CA ALA A 540 -8.26 13.59 28.82
C ALA A 540 -9.24 14.73 28.53
N HIS A 541 -8.93 15.60 27.56
CA HIS A 541 -9.83 16.65 27.10
C HIS A 541 -11.15 16.06 26.56
N GLN A 542 -11.04 15.10 25.64
CA GLN A 542 -12.20 14.39 25.09
C GLN A 542 -13.02 13.66 26.16
N ALA A 543 -12.34 13.07 27.16
CA ALA A 543 -13.02 12.40 28.28
C ALA A 543 -13.81 13.40 29.16
N LEU A 544 -13.26 14.58 29.44
CA LEU A 544 -13.97 15.64 30.19
C LEU A 544 -15.17 16.18 29.41
N GLU A 545 -15.04 16.40 28.10
CA GLU A 545 -16.17 16.79 27.25
C GLU A 545 -17.29 15.75 27.29
N ARG A 546 -16.95 14.47 27.13
CA ARG A 546 -17.92 13.36 27.22
C ARG A 546 -18.62 13.32 28.59
N LEU A 547 -17.92 13.68 29.67
CA LEU A 547 -18.48 13.75 31.02
C LEU A 547 -19.29 15.05 31.29
N GLY A 548 -19.42 15.94 30.31
CA GLY A 548 -20.14 17.21 30.43
C GLY A 548 -19.43 18.24 31.30
N VAL A 549 -18.10 18.12 31.46
CA VAL A 549 -17.29 19.01 32.28
C VAL A 549 -16.61 20.05 31.39
N ALA A 550 -16.89 21.33 31.65
CA ALA A 550 -16.23 22.41 30.91
C ALA A 550 -14.71 22.35 31.16
N THR A 551 -13.97 22.20 30.09
CA THR A 551 -12.51 22.33 30.08
C THR A 551 -12.19 23.82 30.01
N GLY A 552 -12.05 24.47 31.18
CA GLY A 552 -11.69 25.88 31.29
C GLY A 552 -10.33 26.16 30.63
N GLY A 553 -10.34 26.86 29.50
CA GLY A 553 -9.17 27.31 28.78
C GLY A 553 -9.29 27.00 27.29
N ALA A 554 -9.63 28.02 26.49
CA ALA A 554 -9.59 27.97 25.06
C ALA A 554 -8.22 27.41 24.59
N MET A 555 -8.22 26.26 23.95
CA MET A 555 -7.17 25.95 23.01
C MET A 555 -7.37 26.93 21.84
N THR A 556 -6.61 28.01 21.84
CA THR A 556 -6.43 28.83 20.65
C THR A 556 -6.03 27.91 19.52
N ASN A 557 -6.84 27.91 18.46
CA ASN A 557 -6.58 27.31 17.16
C ASN A 557 -5.35 28.00 16.53
N GLU A 558 -4.17 27.68 16.98
CA GLU A 558 -2.90 28.06 16.37
C GLU A 558 -2.01 26.83 16.25
N VAL A 559 -2.46 25.84 15.52
CA VAL A 559 -1.64 24.97 14.68
C VAL A 559 -2.57 24.47 13.55
N ARG A 560 -2.75 25.30 12.55
CA ARG A 560 -3.22 24.89 11.24
C ARG A 560 -2.04 24.66 10.33
#